data_ccd5f3844047ec4ea1c133e5b31d650a
#
_entry.id   ccd5f3844047ec4ea1c133e5b31d650a
#
_cell.length_a   1.000
_cell.length_b   1.000
_cell.length_c   1.000
_cell.angle_alpha   90.00
_cell.angle_beta   90.00
_cell.angle_gamma   90.00
#
_symmetry.space_group_name_H-M   'P 1'
#
loop_
_entity.id
_entity.type
_entity.pdbx_description
1 polymer ?
#
loop_
_entity_poly.entity_id
_entity_poly.type
_entity_poly.pdbx_seq_one_letter_code
_entity_poly.pdbx_strand_id
1 'polypeptide(L)'
;MLNREMLRGFASTSGTGEPEAMAGEMELESRLQDVLFSELFTSVCYWSVALLLAIVGAGLVYWRLTHPTFAELASDPFGVTTPPWLIVSLPPFGIVTSLGHATWRAIRGQRAWKMLATAAGFIAVMGVTSLLETHLAAL
;
A
#
# COMPACT_ATOMS: atom_id res chain seq x y z
N MET A 1 -21.05 27.30 -71.84
CA MET A 1 -21.85 26.34 -71.04
C MET A 1 -20.93 25.76 -69.96
N LEU A 2 -20.92 26.35 -68.80
CA LEU A 2 -20.16 25.81 -67.65
C LEU A 2 -20.98 24.71 -66.96
N ASN A 3 -20.34 23.58 -66.80
CA ASN A 3 -20.94 22.31 -66.41
C ASN A 3 -21.37 22.39 -64.92
N ARG A 4 -22.69 22.38 -64.67
CA ARG A 4 -23.33 22.41 -63.36
C ARG A 4 -23.02 21.20 -62.47
N GLU A 5 -22.38 20.17 -63.04
CA GLU A 5 -22.04 18.97 -62.28
C GLU A 5 -20.75 19.08 -61.44
N MET A 6 -19.84 20.01 -61.79
CA MET A 6 -18.63 20.20 -60.98
C MET A 6 -18.88 20.86 -59.62
N LEU A 7 -19.98 21.60 -59.47
CA LEU A 7 -20.31 22.27 -58.20
C LEU A 7 -21.03 21.37 -57.19
N ARG A 8 -21.56 20.18 -57.63
CA ARG A 8 -22.19 19.24 -56.71
C ARG A 8 -21.20 18.32 -55.96
N GLY A 9 -19.98 18.19 -56.47
CA GLY A 9 -18.94 17.36 -55.84
C GLY A 9 -18.25 18.00 -54.64
N PHE A 10 -18.33 19.35 -54.52
CA PHE A 10 -17.62 20.09 -53.42
C PHE A 10 -18.47 20.29 -52.15
N ALA A 11 -19.77 20.08 -52.21
CA ALA A 11 -20.68 20.31 -51.08
C ALA A 11 -20.92 19.04 -50.20
N SER A 12 -20.32 17.92 -50.54
CA SER A 12 -20.59 16.60 -49.89
C SER A 12 -19.48 16.14 -48.94
N THR A 13 -18.38 16.86 -48.79
CA THR A 13 -17.24 16.41 -47.98
C THR A 13 -16.98 17.18 -46.71
N SER A 14 -17.85 18.13 -46.32
CA SER A 14 -17.61 18.99 -45.16
C SER A 14 -18.54 18.76 -43.97
N GLY A 15 -19.05 17.55 -43.76
CA GLY A 15 -20.05 17.34 -42.70
C GLY A 15 -19.94 16.10 -41.84
N THR A 16 -19.02 15.19 -42.08
CA THR A 16 -19.01 13.87 -41.36
C THR A 16 -17.80 13.61 -40.45
N GLY A 17 -16.82 14.50 -40.43
CA GLY A 17 -15.62 14.30 -39.60
C GLY A 17 -15.73 14.83 -38.14
N GLU A 18 -16.57 15.84 -37.90
CA GLU A 18 -16.64 16.44 -36.56
C GLU A 18 -17.26 15.58 -35.46
N PRO A 19 -18.37 14.83 -35.67
CA PRO A 19 -18.96 14.03 -34.60
C PRO A 19 -18.10 12.81 -34.22
N GLU A 20 -17.37 12.23 -35.17
CA GLU A 20 -16.48 11.09 -34.88
C GLU A 20 -15.21 11.54 -34.14
N ALA A 21 -14.67 12.71 -34.45
CA ALA A 21 -13.54 13.28 -33.74
C ALA A 21 -13.91 13.64 -32.28
N MET A 22 -15.08 14.26 -32.06
CA MET A 22 -15.58 14.57 -30.71
C MET A 22 -15.91 13.31 -29.90
N ALA A 23 -16.43 12.27 -30.51
CA ALA A 23 -16.69 10.99 -29.84
C ALA A 23 -15.39 10.30 -29.43
N GLY A 24 -14.35 10.36 -30.27
CA GLY A 24 -13.02 9.83 -29.93
C GLY A 24 -12.33 10.60 -28.80
N GLU A 25 -12.45 11.92 -28.77
CA GLU A 25 -11.91 12.75 -27.70
C GLU A 25 -12.61 12.49 -26.36
N MET A 26 -13.95 12.37 -26.33
CA MET A 26 -14.70 12.02 -25.13
C MET A 26 -14.36 10.61 -24.60
N GLU A 27 -14.17 9.65 -25.48
CA GLU A 27 -13.78 8.30 -25.08
C GLU A 27 -12.35 8.27 -24.51
N LEU A 28 -11.43 9.03 -25.11
CA LEU A 28 -10.06 9.15 -24.60
C LEU A 28 -10.04 9.82 -23.21
N GLU A 29 -10.83 10.89 -23.03
CA GLU A 29 -10.93 11.61 -21.77
C GLU A 29 -11.52 10.74 -20.66
N SER A 30 -12.58 9.96 -20.94
CA SER A 30 -13.17 9.03 -19.99
C SER A 30 -12.18 7.93 -19.59
N ARG A 31 -11.43 7.37 -20.54
CA ARG A 31 -10.38 6.37 -20.24
C ARG A 31 -9.24 6.94 -19.43
N LEU A 32 -8.81 8.17 -19.70
CA LEU A 32 -7.78 8.85 -18.91
C LEU A 32 -8.26 9.12 -17.49
N GLN A 33 -9.51 9.52 -17.30
CA GLN A 33 -10.09 9.72 -15.97
C GLN A 33 -10.16 8.41 -15.20
N ASP A 34 -10.58 7.32 -15.82
CA ASP A 34 -10.63 5.99 -15.19
C ASP A 34 -9.24 5.50 -14.77
N VAL A 35 -8.23 5.68 -15.61
CA VAL A 35 -6.85 5.31 -15.30
C VAL A 35 -6.29 6.16 -14.17
N LEU A 36 -6.48 7.49 -14.22
CA LEU A 36 -6.02 8.41 -13.18
C LEU A 36 -6.71 8.14 -11.85
N PHE A 37 -8.03 7.90 -11.88
CA PHE A 37 -8.79 7.57 -10.67
C PHE A 37 -8.33 6.25 -10.06
N SER A 38 -8.10 5.22 -10.87
CA SER A 38 -7.55 3.93 -10.44
C SER A 38 -6.16 4.08 -9.82
N GLU A 39 -5.29 4.90 -10.40
CA GLU A 39 -3.95 5.18 -9.91
C GLU A 39 -3.98 5.94 -8.57
N LEU A 40 -4.80 6.99 -8.47
CA LEU A 40 -4.98 7.76 -7.24
C LEU A 40 -5.58 6.88 -6.14
N PHE A 41 -6.64 6.12 -6.44
CA PHE A 41 -7.28 5.23 -5.49
C PHE A 41 -6.30 4.19 -4.94
N THR A 42 -5.54 3.55 -5.82
CA THR A 42 -4.52 2.57 -5.40
C THR A 42 -3.42 3.21 -4.57
N SER A 43 -3.05 4.46 -4.88
CA SER A 43 -2.07 5.21 -4.10
C SER A 43 -2.59 5.54 -2.70
N VAL A 44 -3.82 6.03 -2.60
CA VAL A 44 -4.48 6.34 -1.32
C VAL A 44 -4.60 5.07 -0.47
N CYS A 45 -5.05 3.96 -1.05
CA CYS A 45 -5.12 2.67 -0.34
C CYS A 45 -3.75 2.23 0.18
N TYR A 46 -2.70 2.34 -0.65
CA TYR A 46 -1.35 1.98 -0.25
C TYR A 46 -0.86 2.79 0.95
N TRP A 47 -0.99 4.11 0.91
CA TRP A 47 -0.55 4.98 2.00
C TRP A 47 -1.40 4.84 3.25
N SER A 48 -2.72 4.60 3.10
CA SER A 48 -3.61 4.33 4.23
C SER A 48 -3.22 3.03 4.95
N VAL A 49 -2.93 1.97 4.22
CA VAL A 49 -2.46 0.70 4.80
C VAL A 49 -1.09 0.88 5.45
N ALA A 50 -0.15 1.58 4.81
CA ALA A 50 1.16 1.84 5.39
C ALA A 50 1.08 2.64 6.70
N LEU A 51 0.23 3.66 6.74
CA LEU A 51 0.00 4.47 7.93
C LEU A 51 -0.65 3.66 9.06
N LEU A 52 -1.66 2.86 8.73
CA LEU A 52 -2.33 1.98 9.69
C LEU A 52 -1.32 1.00 10.32
N LEU A 53 -0.50 0.35 9.50
CA LEU A 53 0.54 -0.57 9.97
C LEU A 53 1.58 0.15 10.85
N ALA A 54 1.95 1.39 10.50
CA ALA A 54 2.87 2.18 11.30
C ALA A 54 2.28 2.53 12.68
N ILE A 55 1.01 2.94 12.74
CA ILE A 55 0.32 3.27 14.00
C ILE A 55 0.17 2.03 14.88
N VAL A 56 -0.32 0.92 14.32
CA VAL A 56 -0.49 -0.34 15.07
C VAL A 56 0.85 -0.88 15.53
N GLY A 57 1.87 -0.86 14.67
CA GLY A 57 3.22 -1.28 14.99
C GLY A 57 3.84 -0.45 16.12
N ALA A 58 3.73 0.88 16.05
CA ALA A 58 4.21 1.78 17.08
C ALA A 58 3.48 1.56 18.42
N GLY A 59 2.16 1.36 18.39
CA GLY A 59 1.36 1.03 19.56
C GLY A 59 1.81 -0.26 20.24
N LEU A 60 2.05 -1.31 19.48
CA LEU A 60 2.54 -2.59 20.00
C LEU A 60 3.96 -2.50 20.56
N VAL A 61 4.85 -1.75 19.92
CA VAL A 61 6.21 -1.51 20.42
C VAL A 61 6.15 -0.73 21.74
N TYR A 62 5.33 0.33 21.78
CA TYR A 62 5.13 1.12 23.00
C TYR A 62 4.58 0.25 24.14
N TRP A 63 3.54 -0.54 23.87
CA TRP A 63 2.96 -1.45 24.86
C TRP A 63 4.00 -2.43 25.40
N ARG A 64 4.83 -3.00 24.53
CA ARG A 64 5.90 -3.92 24.90
C ARG A 64 6.98 -3.30 25.77
N LEU A 65 7.35 -2.04 25.50
CA LEU A 65 8.34 -1.31 26.28
C LEU A 65 7.82 -0.94 27.67
N THR A 66 6.50 -0.78 27.82
CA THR A 66 5.87 -0.42 29.11
C THR A 66 5.51 -1.63 29.97
N HIS A 67 5.53 -2.85 29.42
CA HIS A 67 5.22 -4.10 30.15
C HIS A 67 6.48 -4.98 30.21
N PRO A 68 7.29 -4.86 31.27
CA PRO A 68 8.58 -5.54 31.39
C PRO A 68 8.49 -7.08 31.58
N THR A 69 7.31 -7.63 31.91
CA THR A 69 7.08 -9.07 32.09
C THR A 69 7.50 -9.94 30.92
N PHE A 70 7.49 -9.36 29.69
CA PHE A 70 7.96 -10.08 28.52
C PHE A 70 9.49 -10.24 28.47
N ALA A 71 10.23 -9.27 28.99
CA ALA A 71 11.68 -9.35 29.06
C ALA A 71 12.12 -10.48 30.01
N GLU A 72 11.37 -10.72 31.07
CA GLU A 72 11.61 -11.82 32.01
C GLU A 72 11.22 -13.19 31.44
N LEU A 73 10.09 -13.28 30.72
CA LEU A 73 9.65 -14.53 30.06
C LEU A 73 10.55 -14.89 28.86
N ALA A 74 11.04 -13.90 28.13
CA ALA A 74 12.00 -14.08 27.04
C ALA A 74 13.42 -14.42 27.53
N SER A 75 13.70 -14.21 28.84
CA SER A 75 15.03 -14.45 29.37
C SER A 75 15.44 -15.92 29.42
N ASP A 76 14.52 -16.87 29.50
CA ASP A 76 14.87 -18.29 29.41
C ASP A 76 13.69 -19.25 29.13
N PRO A 77 13.00 -19.20 27.99
CA PRO A 77 11.90 -20.14 27.72
C PRO A 77 12.39 -21.57 27.40
N PHE A 78 13.67 -21.75 27.05
CA PHE A 78 14.20 -23.05 26.59
C PHE A 78 15.63 -23.37 27.06
N GLY A 79 16.19 -22.62 28.00
CA GLY A 79 17.58 -22.84 28.47
C GLY A 79 18.63 -22.59 27.37
N VAL A 80 18.27 -21.86 26.29
CA VAL A 80 19.16 -21.55 25.20
C VAL A 80 19.76 -20.17 25.43
N THR A 81 21.06 -20.06 25.38
CA THR A 81 21.86 -18.85 25.59
C THR A 81 21.69 -17.77 24.54
N THR A 82 20.52 -17.65 23.90
CA THR A 82 20.21 -16.52 23.03
C THR A 82 19.89 -15.29 23.86
N PRO A 83 20.59 -14.18 23.65
CA PRO A 83 20.35 -13.00 24.45
C PRO A 83 18.90 -12.52 24.26
N PRO A 84 18.12 -12.31 25.35
CA PRO A 84 16.69 -12.03 25.30
C PRO A 84 16.35 -10.75 24.53
N TRP A 85 17.26 -9.78 24.54
CA TRP A 85 17.10 -8.53 23.79
C TRP A 85 17.04 -8.74 22.27
N LEU A 86 17.67 -9.81 21.74
CA LEU A 86 17.69 -10.09 20.33
C LEU A 86 16.34 -10.63 19.85
N ILE A 87 15.69 -11.46 20.66
CA ILE A 87 14.34 -11.99 20.36
C ILE A 87 13.28 -10.89 20.44
N VAL A 88 13.42 -9.99 21.42
CA VAL A 88 12.47 -8.88 21.62
C VAL A 88 12.62 -7.78 20.57
N SER A 89 13.84 -7.52 20.09
CA SER A 89 14.11 -6.45 19.12
C SER A 89 13.85 -6.86 17.67
N LEU A 90 13.83 -8.15 17.34
CA LEU A 90 13.73 -8.63 15.98
C LEU A 90 12.39 -8.25 15.29
N PRO A 91 11.20 -8.40 15.90
CA PRO A 91 9.96 -7.97 15.29
C PRO A 91 9.84 -6.46 15.08
N PRO A 92 10.15 -5.57 16.05
CA PRO A 92 10.17 -4.12 15.85
C PRO A 92 11.12 -3.69 14.73
N PHE A 93 12.31 -4.28 14.67
CA PHE A 93 13.28 -4.03 13.61
C PHE A 93 12.74 -4.46 12.24
N GLY A 94 12.08 -5.63 12.17
CA GLY A 94 11.43 -6.12 10.96
C GLY A 94 10.32 -5.17 10.47
N ILE A 95 9.52 -4.60 11.37
CA ILE A 95 8.48 -3.62 11.02
C ILE A 95 9.11 -2.35 10.45
N VAL A 96 10.08 -1.77 11.15
CA VAL A 96 10.74 -0.51 10.74
C VAL A 96 11.43 -0.66 9.39
N THR A 97 12.19 -1.73 9.19
CA THR A 97 12.90 -1.97 7.94
C THR A 97 11.95 -2.24 6.76
N SER A 98 10.88 -3.02 6.99
CA SER A 98 9.89 -3.33 5.95
C SER A 98 9.09 -2.09 5.56
N LEU A 99 8.63 -1.29 6.51
CA LEU A 99 7.91 -0.03 6.24
C LEU A 99 8.82 1.02 5.61
N GLY A 100 10.06 1.15 6.09
CA GLY A 100 11.05 2.06 5.51
C GLY A 100 11.34 1.70 4.05
N HIS A 101 11.51 0.42 3.75
CA HIS A 101 11.74 -0.04 2.38
C HIS A 101 10.50 0.13 1.49
N ALA A 102 9.29 -0.12 2.02
CA ALA A 102 8.04 0.12 1.32
C ALA A 102 7.86 1.61 0.97
N THR A 103 8.13 2.50 1.92
CA THR A 103 8.08 3.96 1.74
C THR A 103 9.11 4.43 0.70
N TRP A 104 10.35 3.96 0.81
CA TRP A 104 11.41 4.28 -0.15
C TRP A 104 11.04 3.89 -1.58
N ARG A 105 10.49 2.69 -1.77
CA ARG A 105 10.02 2.24 -3.07
C ARG A 105 8.82 3.05 -3.58
N ALA A 106 7.88 3.39 -2.71
CA ALA A 106 6.73 4.20 -3.06
C ALA A 106 7.12 5.60 -3.55
N ILE A 107 8.10 6.26 -2.90
CA ILE A 107 8.66 7.55 -3.32
C ILE A 107 9.27 7.46 -4.73
N ARG A 108 9.84 6.30 -5.09
CA ARG A 108 10.37 6.04 -6.43
C ARG A 108 9.31 5.60 -7.45
N GLY A 109 8.03 5.72 -7.15
CA GLY A 109 6.93 5.31 -8.03
C GLY A 109 6.73 3.79 -8.11
N GLN A 110 7.44 3.00 -7.28
CA GLN A 110 7.32 1.55 -7.23
C GLN A 110 6.53 1.15 -5.98
N ARG A 111 5.39 0.50 -6.16
CA ARG A 111 4.61 -0.03 -5.04
C ARG A 111 5.18 -1.36 -4.55
N ALA A 112 5.36 -1.47 -3.26
CA ALA A 112 5.95 -2.66 -2.63
C ALA A 112 4.96 -3.32 -1.66
N TRP A 113 3.85 -3.82 -2.16
CA TRP A 113 2.82 -4.53 -1.37
C TRP A 113 3.38 -5.70 -0.58
N LYS A 114 4.39 -6.39 -1.13
CA LYS A 114 5.08 -7.49 -0.44
C LYS A 114 5.75 -7.00 0.85
N MET A 115 6.31 -5.79 0.87
CA MET A 115 6.94 -5.23 2.06
C MET A 115 5.90 -4.82 3.11
N LEU A 116 4.73 -4.30 2.68
CA LEU A 116 3.62 -4.05 3.59
C LEU A 116 3.07 -5.35 4.20
N ALA A 117 2.95 -6.40 3.39
CA ALA A 117 2.55 -7.73 3.89
C ALA A 117 3.56 -8.30 4.89
N THR A 118 4.87 -8.10 4.66
CA THR A 118 5.91 -8.50 5.61
C THR A 118 5.80 -7.71 6.91
N ALA A 119 5.59 -6.40 6.86
CA ALA A 119 5.35 -5.59 8.05
C ALA A 119 4.10 -6.04 8.81
N ALA A 120 3.01 -6.35 8.11
CA ALA A 120 1.79 -6.90 8.71
C ALA A 120 2.04 -8.25 9.40
N GLY A 121 2.87 -9.11 8.80
CA GLY A 121 3.28 -10.38 9.40
C GLY A 121 4.02 -10.19 10.73
N PHE A 122 4.99 -9.27 10.79
CA PHE A 122 5.69 -8.95 12.04
C PHE A 122 4.75 -8.35 13.10
N ILE A 123 3.84 -7.48 12.71
CA ILE A 123 2.81 -6.92 13.60
C ILE A 123 1.90 -8.02 14.15
N ALA A 124 1.46 -8.95 13.31
CA ALA A 124 0.63 -10.08 13.72
C ALA A 124 1.37 -10.98 14.73
N VAL A 125 2.64 -11.28 14.48
CA VAL A 125 3.47 -12.06 15.42
C VAL A 125 3.59 -11.36 16.77
N MET A 126 3.87 -10.04 16.77
CA MET A 126 3.92 -9.26 17.99
C MET A 126 2.56 -9.22 18.72
N GLY A 127 1.46 -9.07 17.99
CA GLY A 127 0.11 -9.07 18.56
C GLY A 127 -0.23 -10.41 19.21
N VAL A 128 0.03 -11.50 18.52
CA VAL A 128 -0.24 -12.86 19.03
C VAL A 128 0.61 -13.14 20.28
N THR A 129 1.90 -12.83 20.26
CA THR A 129 2.76 -13.02 21.43
C THR A 129 2.31 -12.19 22.62
N SER A 130 1.87 -10.94 22.39
CA SER A 130 1.35 -10.06 23.44
C SER A 130 0.04 -10.58 24.04
N LEU A 131 -0.87 -11.12 23.23
CA LEU A 131 -2.10 -11.74 23.68
C LEU A 131 -1.84 -13.03 24.49
N LEU A 132 -0.88 -13.84 24.04
CA LEU A 132 -0.52 -15.06 24.75
C LEU A 132 -0.01 -14.74 26.16
N GLU A 133 0.81 -13.70 26.31
CA GLU A 133 1.33 -13.25 27.59
C GLU A 133 0.23 -12.79 28.55
N THR A 134 -0.69 -11.97 28.06
CA THR A 134 -1.82 -11.51 28.87
C THR A 134 -2.68 -12.69 29.33
N HIS A 135 -2.81 -13.72 28.50
CA HIS A 135 -3.57 -14.93 28.87
C HIS A 135 -2.81 -15.78 29.88
N LEU A 136 -1.50 -15.95 29.72
CA LEU A 136 -0.68 -16.75 30.66
C LEU A 136 -0.51 -16.03 32.00
N ALA A 137 -0.47 -14.72 32.02
CA ALA A 137 -0.39 -13.94 33.26
C ALA A 137 -1.73 -13.91 34.05
N ALA A 138 -2.84 -14.28 33.40
CA ALA A 138 -4.17 -14.35 34.02
C ALA A 138 -4.51 -15.76 34.58
N LEU A 139 -3.67 -16.78 34.34
CA LEU A 139 -3.77 -18.14 34.87
C LEU A 139 -2.92 -18.29 36.13
#